data_5f8810d0d261ea46e2de2d1ac53d95ea
#
_entry.id   5f8810d0d261ea46e2de2d1ac53d95ea
#
_cell.length_a   1.000
_cell.length_b   1.000
_cell.length_c   1.000
_cell.angle_alpha   90.00
_cell.angle_beta   90.00
_cell.angle_gamma   90.00
#
_symmetry.space_group_name_H-M   'P 1'
#
loop_
_entity.id
_entity.type
_entity.pdbx_description
1 polymer ?
#
loop_
_entity_poly.entity_id
_entity_poly.type
_entity_poly.pdbx_seq_one_letter_code
_entity_poly.pdbx_strand_id
1 'polypeptide(L)'
;MRVLFASTQGTGHFGPLIPFIDAARRRGHEALVVGPPRLKARGYEFKAGASPPDEVMGPIWARMPNLPPGQGDVVVLGTIFPALDADAMLPVLLETIEEWIPDLVMREPYEHASAIAAERLGVPHARVAAGVALNEEASLAVAAPALEERHPGIVARIAESPYLTCFPAKVDPAPFPVSRFRDAGVDATPEPLPDWWENDERALVYVSFGSVAATFPDAAQAYPAALEAVADIPVRVLLSLGGNEIEVRDVPSNVHVESWLSERDVLPAASAVVGHGGAGTTLGALSMGCPQVVVPLFGDQPSNAVRVAVAGAGVVASLDNLGERIRLVLEDERYRANASALADEMRSYPPVDDFFARY
;
A
#
# COMPACT_ATOMS: atom_id res chain seq x y z
N MET A 1 13.21 -16.53 -17.18
CA MET A 1 11.78 -16.43 -17.50
C MET A 1 11.39 -14.97 -17.77
N ARG A 2 10.27 -14.75 -18.41
CA ARG A 2 9.65 -13.44 -18.64
C ARG A 2 8.50 -13.28 -17.67
N VAL A 3 8.53 -12.22 -16.85
CA VAL A 3 7.49 -11.95 -15.86
C VAL A 3 6.81 -10.62 -16.17
N LEU A 4 5.52 -10.67 -16.47
CA LEU A 4 4.70 -9.49 -16.68
C LEU A 4 4.10 -9.05 -15.34
N PHE A 5 4.33 -7.79 -14.98
CA PHE A 5 3.75 -7.17 -13.78
C PHE A 5 2.67 -6.19 -14.17
N ALA A 6 1.47 -6.34 -13.61
CA ALA A 6 0.33 -5.48 -13.93
C ALA A 6 -0.21 -4.76 -12.68
N SER A 7 -0.50 -3.47 -12.83
CA SER A 7 -1.01 -2.63 -11.74
C SER A 7 -2.02 -1.62 -12.27
N THR A 8 -3.01 -1.30 -11.44
CA THR A 8 -3.80 -0.08 -11.59
C THR A 8 -2.97 1.16 -11.24
N GLN A 9 -3.55 2.33 -11.34
CA GLN A 9 -2.86 3.58 -11.03
C GLN A 9 -2.73 3.78 -9.51
N GLY A 10 -1.58 4.28 -9.07
CA GLY A 10 -1.33 4.70 -7.69
C GLY A 10 -0.15 4.00 -7.04
N THR A 11 0.50 4.71 -6.13
CA THR A 11 1.68 4.17 -5.40
C THR A 11 1.30 3.03 -4.46
N GLY A 12 0.10 3.06 -3.88
CA GLY A 12 -0.41 1.99 -3.01
C GLY A 12 -0.67 0.67 -3.74
N HIS A 13 -0.94 0.72 -5.05
CA HIS A 13 -1.15 -0.44 -5.89
C HIS A 13 0.16 -0.96 -6.49
N PHE A 14 0.98 -0.08 -7.03
CA PHE A 14 2.24 -0.46 -7.67
C PHE A 14 3.35 -0.78 -6.68
N GLY A 15 3.43 -0.05 -5.55
CA GLY A 15 4.47 -0.23 -4.54
C GLY A 15 4.69 -1.68 -4.08
N PRO A 16 3.64 -2.44 -3.75
CA PRO A 16 3.75 -3.85 -3.37
C PRO A 16 4.40 -4.77 -4.41
N LEU A 17 4.32 -4.43 -5.70
CA LEU A 17 4.95 -5.20 -6.78
C LEU A 17 6.47 -4.96 -6.86
N ILE A 18 6.96 -3.82 -6.39
CA ILE A 18 8.37 -3.41 -6.52
C ILE A 18 9.34 -4.47 -5.97
N PRO A 19 9.17 -5.02 -4.76
CA PRO A 19 10.05 -6.07 -4.25
C PRO A 19 10.14 -7.29 -5.16
N PHE A 20 9.02 -7.67 -5.80
CA PHE A 20 8.95 -8.80 -6.72
C PHE A 20 9.59 -8.48 -8.08
N ILE A 21 9.40 -7.27 -8.61
CA ILE A 21 10.06 -6.82 -9.85
C ILE A 21 11.58 -6.82 -9.66
N ASP A 22 12.04 -6.25 -8.55
CA ASP A 22 13.46 -6.17 -8.24
C ASP A 22 14.08 -7.55 -8.00
N ALA A 23 13.36 -8.46 -7.32
CA ALA A 23 13.80 -9.84 -7.13
C ALA A 23 13.88 -10.60 -8.46
N ALA A 24 12.89 -10.47 -9.35
CA ALA A 24 12.93 -11.06 -10.69
C ALA A 24 14.17 -10.59 -11.47
N ARG A 25 14.45 -9.30 -11.46
CA ARG A 25 15.63 -8.70 -12.13
C ARG A 25 16.95 -9.16 -11.51
N ARG A 26 17.06 -9.20 -10.18
CA ARG A 26 18.26 -9.73 -9.48
C ARG A 26 18.54 -11.18 -9.84
N ARG A 27 17.50 -11.98 -10.06
CA ARG A 27 17.60 -13.37 -10.50
C ARG A 27 17.82 -13.56 -12.00
N GLY A 28 17.96 -12.46 -12.76
CA GLY A 28 18.24 -12.50 -14.19
C GLY A 28 17.01 -12.78 -15.06
N HIS A 29 15.81 -12.58 -14.52
CA HIS A 29 14.56 -12.67 -15.29
C HIS A 29 14.27 -11.35 -16.01
N GLU A 30 13.60 -11.44 -17.16
CA GLU A 30 13.05 -10.27 -17.85
C GLU A 30 11.76 -9.84 -17.13
N ALA A 31 11.63 -8.56 -16.81
CA ALA A 31 10.47 -8.01 -16.12
C ALA A 31 9.88 -6.86 -16.92
N LEU A 32 8.62 -6.96 -17.31
CA LEU A 32 7.86 -5.92 -18.00
C LEU A 32 6.71 -5.46 -17.12
N VAL A 33 6.61 -4.17 -16.88
CA VAL A 33 5.49 -3.56 -16.17
C VAL A 33 4.46 -3.07 -17.18
N VAL A 34 3.19 -3.39 -16.97
CA VAL A 34 2.05 -2.89 -17.76
C VAL A 34 1.07 -2.21 -16.81
N GLY A 35 0.60 -1.03 -17.17
CA GLY A 35 -0.35 -0.28 -16.37
C GLY A 35 -0.87 0.96 -17.08
N PRO A 36 -1.80 1.72 -16.48
CA PRO A 36 -2.34 2.93 -17.09
C PRO A 36 -1.23 3.92 -17.48
N PRO A 37 -1.43 4.77 -18.48
CA PRO A 37 -0.38 5.68 -18.98
C PRO A 37 0.20 6.63 -17.92
N ARG A 38 -0.56 6.92 -16.86
CA ARG A 38 -0.14 7.78 -15.75
C ARG A 38 0.60 7.05 -14.63
N LEU A 39 0.75 5.72 -14.72
CA LEU A 39 1.50 4.94 -13.74
C LEU A 39 2.97 5.36 -13.72
N LYS A 40 3.49 5.71 -12.54
CA LYS A 40 4.89 6.13 -12.37
C LYS A 40 5.80 4.92 -12.13
N ALA A 41 6.00 4.10 -13.17
CA ALA A 41 6.88 2.92 -13.13
C ALA A 41 8.36 3.29 -13.43
N ARG A 42 8.87 4.35 -12.81
CA ARG A 42 10.23 4.86 -13.07
C ARG A 42 11.30 3.82 -12.75
N GLY A 43 12.26 3.63 -13.69
CA GLY A 43 13.37 2.69 -13.54
C GLY A 43 13.06 1.26 -13.97
N TYR A 44 11.84 0.99 -14.43
CA TYR A 44 11.39 -0.31 -14.95
C TYR A 44 11.05 -0.22 -16.43
N GLU A 45 11.19 -1.36 -17.14
CA GLU A 45 10.65 -1.49 -18.49
C GLU A 45 9.14 -1.42 -18.42
N PHE A 46 8.53 -0.49 -19.14
CA PHE A 46 7.13 -0.15 -19.01
C PHE A 46 6.43 -0.05 -20.34
N LYS A 47 5.35 -0.80 -20.51
CA LYS A 47 4.40 -0.64 -21.63
C LYS A 47 3.13 0.04 -21.09
N ALA A 48 2.83 1.21 -21.64
CA ALA A 48 1.61 1.91 -21.28
C ALA A 48 0.39 1.16 -21.81
N GLY A 49 -0.53 0.88 -20.91
CA GLY A 49 -1.86 0.39 -21.24
C GLY A 49 -2.83 1.53 -21.56
N ALA A 50 -4.11 1.30 -21.29
CA ALA A 50 -5.16 2.29 -21.51
C ALA A 50 -5.85 2.66 -20.18
N SER A 51 -6.55 3.78 -20.18
CA SER A 51 -7.46 4.20 -19.11
C SER A 51 -8.84 4.46 -19.69
N PRO A 52 -9.91 4.34 -18.90
CA PRO A 52 -11.22 4.77 -19.32
C PRO A 52 -11.21 6.24 -19.76
N PRO A 53 -12.02 6.62 -20.77
CA PRO A 53 -12.09 8.01 -21.24
C PRO A 53 -12.53 8.98 -20.13
N ASP A 54 -12.00 10.21 -20.16
CA ASP A 54 -12.35 11.25 -19.19
C ASP A 54 -13.84 11.60 -19.22
N GLU A 55 -14.50 11.46 -20.35
CA GLU A 55 -15.95 11.68 -20.50
C GLU A 55 -16.77 10.64 -19.68
N VAL A 56 -16.23 9.44 -19.48
CA VAL A 56 -16.83 8.39 -18.65
C VAL A 56 -16.49 8.61 -17.17
N MET A 57 -15.23 8.90 -16.88
CA MET A 57 -14.73 9.03 -15.52
C MET A 57 -15.11 10.33 -14.84
N GLY A 58 -15.16 11.45 -15.57
CA GLY A 58 -15.45 12.77 -15.03
C GLY A 58 -16.77 12.83 -14.25
N PRO A 59 -17.92 12.38 -14.82
CA PRO A 59 -19.20 12.34 -14.09
C PRO A 59 -19.17 11.42 -12.85
N ILE A 60 -18.37 10.35 -12.86
CA ILE A 60 -18.23 9.46 -11.70
C ILE A 60 -17.50 10.21 -10.58
N TRP A 61 -16.32 10.77 -10.89
CA TRP A 61 -15.53 11.51 -9.89
C TRP A 61 -16.26 12.73 -9.35
N ALA A 62 -17.03 13.46 -10.17
CA ALA A 62 -17.79 14.64 -9.74
C ALA A 62 -18.87 14.33 -8.70
N ARG A 63 -19.41 13.10 -8.69
CA ARG A 63 -20.43 12.69 -7.71
C ARG A 63 -19.84 12.05 -6.45
N MET A 64 -18.59 11.57 -6.49
CA MET A 64 -17.96 10.83 -5.37
C MET A 64 -18.03 11.57 -4.02
N PRO A 65 -17.71 12.89 -3.95
CA PRO A 65 -17.76 13.63 -2.68
C PRO A 65 -19.17 13.73 -2.07
N ASN A 66 -20.21 13.51 -2.86
CA ASN A 66 -21.61 13.61 -2.40
C ASN A 66 -22.22 12.23 -2.08
N LEU A 67 -21.46 11.15 -2.15
CA LEU A 67 -21.93 9.82 -1.81
C LEU A 67 -21.92 9.63 -0.27
N PRO A 68 -22.86 8.84 0.26
CA PRO A 68 -22.78 8.40 1.66
C PRO A 68 -21.46 7.70 1.98
N PRO A 69 -20.99 7.75 3.24
CA PRO A 69 -19.77 7.04 3.66
C PRO A 69 -19.76 5.58 3.20
N GLY A 70 -18.64 5.14 2.65
CA GLY A 70 -18.43 3.78 2.11
C GLY A 70 -19.03 3.53 0.71
N GLN A 71 -19.92 4.38 0.21
CA GLN A 71 -20.49 4.19 -1.13
C GLN A 71 -19.46 4.49 -2.23
N GLY A 72 -18.51 5.37 -1.96
CA GLY A 72 -17.39 5.62 -2.87
C GLY A 72 -16.56 4.38 -3.13
N ASP A 73 -16.22 3.63 -2.09
CA ASP A 73 -15.48 2.37 -2.19
C ASP A 73 -16.25 1.33 -3.01
N VAL A 74 -17.58 1.23 -2.83
CA VAL A 74 -18.42 0.33 -3.62
C VAL A 74 -18.39 0.70 -5.12
N VAL A 75 -18.38 2.00 -5.45
CA VAL A 75 -18.24 2.43 -6.86
C VAL A 75 -16.87 2.06 -7.42
N VAL A 76 -15.80 2.31 -6.67
CA VAL A 76 -14.44 1.97 -7.10
C VAL A 76 -14.28 0.46 -7.29
N LEU A 77 -14.62 -0.31 -6.27
CA LEU A 77 -14.42 -1.76 -6.24
C LEU A 77 -15.42 -2.53 -7.10
N GLY A 78 -16.64 -2.03 -7.28
CA GLY A 78 -17.68 -2.73 -8.03
C GLY A 78 -17.89 -2.27 -9.47
N THR A 79 -17.33 -1.10 -9.83
CA THR A 79 -17.54 -0.53 -11.16
C THR A 79 -16.24 -0.08 -11.83
N ILE A 80 -15.40 0.72 -11.14
CA ILE A 80 -14.22 1.30 -11.79
C ILE A 80 -13.21 0.19 -12.09
N PHE A 81 -12.68 -0.49 -11.09
CA PHE A 81 -11.65 -1.51 -11.30
C PHE A 81 -12.12 -2.73 -12.09
N PRO A 82 -13.28 -3.37 -11.77
CA PRO A 82 -13.65 -4.62 -12.42
C PRO A 82 -14.31 -4.45 -13.79
N ALA A 83 -14.77 -3.26 -14.13
CA ALA A 83 -15.41 -2.98 -15.40
C ALA A 83 -14.64 -1.96 -16.23
N LEU A 84 -14.63 -0.69 -15.80
CA LEU A 84 -14.10 0.40 -16.63
C LEU A 84 -12.60 0.27 -16.87
N ASP A 85 -11.81 0.07 -15.82
CA ASP A 85 -10.36 -0.10 -15.95
C ASP A 85 -10.03 -1.43 -16.63
N ALA A 86 -10.75 -2.51 -16.27
CA ALA A 86 -10.53 -3.81 -16.87
C ALA A 86 -10.85 -3.80 -18.38
N ASP A 87 -11.97 -3.21 -18.79
CA ASP A 87 -12.34 -3.11 -20.21
C ASP A 87 -11.33 -2.27 -21.02
N ALA A 88 -10.79 -1.20 -20.41
CA ALA A 88 -9.79 -0.36 -21.05
C ALA A 88 -8.43 -1.05 -21.20
N MET A 89 -7.97 -1.75 -20.16
CA MET A 89 -6.66 -2.39 -20.12
C MET A 89 -6.58 -3.71 -20.91
N LEU A 90 -7.68 -4.47 -20.97
CA LEU A 90 -7.70 -5.82 -21.49
C LEU A 90 -7.17 -5.98 -22.92
N PRO A 91 -7.50 -5.13 -23.91
CA PRO A 91 -6.95 -5.26 -25.26
C PRO A 91 -5.42 -5.18 -25.30
N VAL A 92 -4.83 -4.23 -24.57
CA VAL A 92 -3.37 -4.05 -24.52
C VAL A 92 -2.68 -5.22 -23.82
N LEU A 93 -3.30 -5.76 -22.77
CA LEU A 93 -2.76 -6.93 -22.05
C LEU A 93 -2.80 -8.20 -22.90
N LEU A 94 -3.89 -8.43 -23.65
CA LEU A 94 -3.97 -9.56 -24.59
C LEU A 94 -2.87 -9.46 -25.64
N GLU A 95 -2.75 -8.32 -26.33
CA GLU A 95 -1.70 -8.08 -27.33
C GLU A 95 -0.30 -8.27 -26.69
N THR A 96 -0.06 -7.70 -25.51
CA THR A 96 1.25 -7.79 -24.84
C THR A 96 1.61 -9.23 -24.49
N ILE A 97 0.66 -10.02 -23.97
CA ILE A 97 0.91 -11.41 -23.62
C ILE A 97 1.15 -12.26 -24.88
N GLU A 98 0.41 -12.03 -25.96
CA GLU A 98 0.62 -12.75 -27.24
C GLU A 98 1.98 -12.41 -27.88
N GLU A 99 2.42 -11.15 -27.84
CA GLU A 99 3.68 -10.71 -28.43
C GLU A 99 4.90 -11.04 -27.59
N TRP A 100 4.81 -10.78 -26.28
CA TRP A 100 5.95 -10.89 -25.37
C TRP A 100 6.09 -12.29 -24.74
N ILE A 101 5.02 -13.10 -24.77
CA ILE A 101 4.97 -14.50 -24.30
C ILE A 101 5.56 -14.62 -22.88
N PRO A 102 4.93 -14.03 -21.86
CA PRO A 102 5.39 -14.16 -20.48
C PRO A 102 5.18 -15.59 -19.96
N ASP A 103 6.10 -16.03 -19.09
CA ASP A 103 5.97 -17.31 -18.39
C ASP A 103 5.06 -17.18 -17.16
N LEU A 104 4.90 -15.95 -16.62
CA LEU A 104 4.12 -15.64 -15.45
C LEU A 104 3.58 -14.21 -15.53
N VAL A 105 2.31 -14.02 -15.13
CA VAL A 105 1.72 -12.73 -14.87
C VAL A 105 1.61 -12.53 -13.35
N MET A 106 2.19 -11.46 -12.83
CA MET A 106 2.05 -11.03 -11.44
C MET A 106 1.29 -9.71 -11.39
N ARG A 107 0.29 -9.61 -10.55
CA ARG A 107 -0.58 -8.43 -10.49
C ARG A 107 -0.90 -8.04 -9.06
N GLU A 108 -1.22 -6.80 -8.83
CA GLU A 108 -1.90 -6.41 -7.60
C GLU A 108 -3.40 -6.77 -7.69
N PRO A 109 -4.12 -6.91 -6.57
CA PRO A 109 -5.42 -7.57 -6.55
C PRO A 109 -6.53 -6.86 -7.34
N TYR A 110 -6.45 -5.56 -7.47
CA TYR A 110 -7.49 -4.73 -8.12
C TYR A 110 -7.30 -4.56 -9.63
N GLU A 111 -6.15 -4.96 -10.15
CA GLU A 111 -5.88 -5.04 -11.59
C GLU A 111 -6.45 -6.36 -12.13
N HIS A 112 -7.68 -6.34 -12.65
CA HIS A 112 -8.39 -7.54 -13.08
C HIS A 112 -8.12 -7.94 -14.53
N ALA A 113 -7.77 -6.99 -15.39
CA ALA A 113 -7.60 -7.25 -16.83
C ALA A 113 -6.49 -8.25 -17.12
N SER A 114 -5.38 -8.21 -16.37
CA SER A 114 -4.27 -9.14 -16.58
C SER A 114 -4.61 -10.57 -16.16
N ALA A 115 -5.45 -10.76 -15.13
CA ALA A 115 -5.96 -12.07 -14.78
C ALA A 115 -6.84 -12.63 -15.89
N ILE A 116 -7.74 -11.80 -16.44
CA ILE A 116 -8.62 -12.17 -17.55
C ILE A 116 -7.80 -12.53 -18.79
N ALA A 117 -6.80 -11.72 -19.12
CA ALA A 117 -5.93 -11.98 -20.27
C ALA A 117 -5.09 -13.26 -20.08
N ALA A 118 -4.52 -13.45 -18.89
CA ALA A 118 -3.74 -14.64 -18.55
C ALA A 118 -4.59 -15.92 -18.66
N GLU A 119 -5.79 -15.92 -18.08
CA GLU A 119 -6.71 -17.09 -18.17
C GLU A 119 -7.13 -17.39 -19.61
N ARG A 120 -7.41 -16.37 -20.43
CA ARG A 120 -7.76 -16.55 -21.85
C ARG A 120 -6.63 -17.14 -22.68
N LEU A 121 -5.37 -16.79 -22.36
CA LEU A 121 -4.19 -17.20 -23.12
C LEU A 121 -3.46 -18.38 -22.47
N GLY A 122 -3.95 -18.90 -21.34
CA GLY A 122 -3.39 -20.05 -20.64
C GLY A 122 -2.05 -19.76 -19.97
N VAL A 123 -1.79 -18.51 -19.57
CA VAL A 123 -0.58 -18.11 -18.85
C VAL A 123 -0.83 -18.18 -17.34
N PRO A 124 0.05 -18.78 -16.54
CA PRO A 124 -0.04 -18.76 -15.08
C PRO A 124 -0.07 -17.33 -14.55
N HIS A 125 -0.89 -17.08 -13.52
CA HIS A 125 -0.88 -15.77 -12.86
C HIS A 125 -0.91 -15.88 -11.34
N ALA A 126 -0.42 -14.83 -10.65
CA ALA A 126 -0.38 -14.72 -9.19
C ALA A 126 -0.77 -13.31 -8.74
N ARG A 127 -1.36 -13.24 -7.53
CA ARG A 127 -1.70 -11.97 -6.86
C ARG A 127 -0.61 -11.60 -5.87
N VAL A 128 -0.19 -10.35 -5.88
CA VAL A 128 0.67 -9.74 -4.86
C VAL A 128 -0.16 -8.80 -4.01
N ALA A 129 -0.22 -9.05 -2.72
CA ALA A 129 -1.02 -8.31 -1.76
C ALA A 129 -0.77 -6.79 -1.82
N ALA A 130 -1.81 -6.00 -1.97
CA ALA A 130 -1.78 -4.55 -1.82
C ALA A 130 -2.30 -4.10 -0.44
N GLY A 131 -2.80 -5.03 0.37
CA GLY A 131 -3.31 -4.84 1.71
C GLY A 131 -3.46 -6.17 2.44
N VAL A 132 -4.27 -6.23 3.49
CA VAL A 132 -4.57 -7.49 4.18
C VAL A 132 -5.57 -8.34 3.38
N ALA A 133 -5.41 -9.66 3.41
CA ALA A 133 -6.16 -10.62 2.61
C ALA A 133 -7.69 -10.54 2.81
N LEU A 134 -8.16 -10.18 4.01
CA LEU A 134 -9.59 -9.96 4.28
C LEU A 134 -10.18 -8.84 3.43
N ASN A 135 -9.42 -7.76 3.20
CA ASN A 135 -9.88 -6.65 2.36
C ASN A 135 -9.98 -7.09 0.90
N GLU A 136 -9.04 -7.91 0.46
CA GLU A 136 -9.03 -8.40 -0.92
C GLU A 136 -10.15 -9.39 -1.20
N GLU A 137 -10.45 -10.29 -0.25
CA GLU A 137 -11.60 -11.18 -0.34
C GLU A 137 -12.90 -10.39 -0.44
N ALA A 138 -13.09 -9.39 0.45
CA ALA A 138 -14.26 -8.53 0.44
C ALA A 138 -14.36 -7.71 -0.87
N SER A 139 -13.24 -7.18 -1.35
CA SER A 139 -13.18 -6.40 -2.59
C SER A 139 -13.50 -7.26 -3.82
N LEU A 140 -12.98 -8.49 -3.87
CA LEU A 140 -13.31 -9.44 -4.94
C LEU A 140 -14.79 -9.81 -4.93
N ALA A 141 -15.40 -9.95 -3.76
CA ALA A 141 -16.84 -10.19 -3.64
C ALA A 141 -17.69 -9.01 -4.18
N VAL A 142 -17.24 -7.76 -3.95
CA VAL A 142 -17.87 -6.55 -4.51
C VAL A 142 -17.67 -6.48 -6.03
N ALA A 143 -16.51 -6.86 -6.53
CA ALA A 143 -16.18 -6.85 -7.95
C ALA A 143 -16.89 -7.99 -8.74
N ALA A 144 -17.24 -9.07 -8.06
CA ALA A 144 -17.72 -10.33 -8.69
C ALA A 144 -18.87 -10.13 -9.66
N PRO A 145 -19.95 -9.38 -9.39
CA PRO A 145 -21.03 -9.20 -10.35
C PRO A 145 -20.58 -8.64 -11.70
N ALA A 146 -19.71 -7.60 -11.66
CA ALA A 146 -19.22 -6.96 -12.87
C ALA A 146 -18.22 -7.85 -13.65
N LEU A 147 -17.41 -8.63 -12.92
CA LEU A 147 -16.46 -9.57 -13.50
C LEU A 147 -17.16 -10.76 -14.14
N GLU A 148 -18.13 -11.39 -13.45
CA GLU A 148 -18.86 -12.56 -13.95
C GLU A 148 -19.77 -12.23 -15.13
N GLU A 149 -20.38 -11.05 -15.17
CA GLU A 149 -21.15 -10.57 -16.31
C GLU A 149 -20.32 -10.52 -17.60
N ARG A 150 -19.05 -10.11 -17.50
CA ARG A 150 -18.13 -9.91 -18.63
C ARG A 150 -17.29 -11.14 -18.95
N HIS A 151 -16.93 -11.89 -17.92
CA HIS A 151 -15.99 -12.99 -17.99
C HIS A 151 -16.43 -14.12 -17.06
N PRO A 152 -17.45 -14.92 -17.47
CA PRO A 152 -18.02 -15.97 -16.63
C PRO A 152 -16.95 -16.94 -16.10
N GLY A 153 -16.94 -17.21 -14.79
CA GLY A 153 -16.00 -18.09 -14.11
C GLY A 153 -14.67 -17.45 -13.69
N ILE A 154 -14.43 -16.17 -14.03
CA ILE A 154 -13.14 -15.50 -13.74
C ILE A 154 -12.92 -15.30 -12.25
N VAL A 155 -13.98 -15.06 -11.48
CA VAL A 155 -13.86 -14.84 -10.02
C VAL A 155 -13.28 -16.07 -9.34
N ALA A 156 -13.72 -17.26 -9.70
CA ALA A 156 -13.17 -18.51 -9.17
C ALA A 156 -11.68 -18.66 -9.54
N ARG A 157 -11.29 -18.38 -10.77
CA ARG A 157 -9.90 -18.42 -11.24
C ARG A 157 -9.01 -17.44 -10.51
N ILE A 158 -9.50 -16.22 -10.28
CA ILE A 158 -8.80 -15.23 -9.47
C ILE A 158 -8.63 -15.74 -8.03
N ALA A 159 -9.68 -16.25 -7.40
CA ALA A 159 -9.64 -16.75 -6.04
C ALA A 159 -8.67 -17.95 -5.86
N GLU A 160 -8.58 -18.82 -6.85
CA GLU A 160 -7.68 -19.98 -6.87
C GLU A 160 -6.22 -19.63 -7.16
N SER A 161 -5.93 -18.45 -7.76
CA SER A 161 -4.56 -18.05 -8.09
C SER A 161 -3.70 -17.85 -6.83
N PRO A 162 -2.40 -18.17 -6.88
CA PRO A 162 -1.49 -17.94 -5.76
C PRO A 162 -1.56 -16.51 -5.24
N TYR A 163 -1.56 -16.39 -3.90
CA TYR A 163 -1.57 -15.10 -3.21
C TYR A 163 -0.28 -14.93 -2.41
N LEU A 164 0.47 -13.87 -2.72
CA LEU A 164 1.78 -13.57 -2.17
C LEU A 164 1.68 -12.31 -1.31
N THR A 165 2.13 -12.37 -0.05
CA THR A 165 2.04 -11.23 0.87
C THR A 165 3.32 -11.04 1.67
N CYS A 166 3.62 -9.79 2.04
CA CYS A 166 4.67 -9.45 3.00
C CYS A 166 4.11 -9.15 4.41
N PHE A 167 2.79 -9.18 4.59
CA PHE A 167 2.18 -8.96 5.91
C PHE A 167 2.42 -10.14 6.85
N PRO A 168 2.72 -9.90 8.15
CA PRO A 168 2.88 -10.96 9.15
C PRO A 168 1.52 -11.62 9.45
N ALA A 169 1.52 -12.92 9.76
CA ALA A 169 0.31 -13.71 9.92
C ALA A 169 -0.60 -13.20 11.05
N LYS A 170 -0.02 -12.63 12.10
CA LYS A 170 -0.78 -12.07 13.22
C LYS A 170 -1.60 -10.83 12.82
N VAL A 171 -1.08 -10.01 11.88
CA VAL A 171 -1.80 -8.86 11.34
C VAL A 171 -2.75 -9.27 10.23
N ASP A 172 -2.33 -10.21 9.39
CA ASP A 172 -3.08 -10.72 8.25
C ASP A 172 -3.37 -12.24 8.38
N PRO A 173 -4.34 -12.65 9.20
CA PRO A 173 -4.78 -14.05 9.30
C PRO A 173 -5.66 -14.39 8.10
N ALA A 174 -5.06 -14.49 6.92
CA ALA A 174 -5.76 -14.69 5.67
C ALA A 174 -6.81 -15.81 5.73
N PRO A 175 -8.00 -15.64 5.13
CA PRO A 175 -9.06 -16.65 5.13
C PRO A 175 -8.83 -17.75 4.09
N PHE A 176 -7.79 -17.63 3.28
CA PHE A 176 -7.39 -18.56 2.24
C PHE A 176 -5.86 -18.82 2.27
N PRO A 177 -5.34 -19.83 1.54
CA PRO A 177 -3.91 -20.11 1.49
C PRO A 177 -3.10 -18.94 0.96
N VAL A 178 -2.03 -18.58 1.66
CA VAL A 178 -1.11 -17.50 1.28
C VAL A 178 0.33 -17.93 1.36
N SER A 179 1.19 -17.38 0.51
CA SER A 179 2.64 -17.51 0.61
C SER A 179 3.22 -16.21 1.14
N ARG A 180 3.96 -16.28 2.26
CA ARG A 180 4.55 -15.10 2.92
C ARG A 180 6.01 -14.96 2.57
N PHE A 181 6.39 -13.73 2.28
CA PHE A 181 7.77 -13.37 1.92
C PHE A 181 8.18 -12.11 2.68
N ARG A 182 9.50 -11.92 2.85
CA ARG A 182 10.04 -10.64 3.29
C ARG A 182 10.62 -9.86 2.12
N ASP A 183 10.42 -8.55 2.14
CA ASP A 183 11.11 -7.65 1.22
C ASP A 183 12.60 -7.60 1.57
N ALA A 184 13.48 -7.87 0.61
CA ALA A 184 14.93 -7.73 0.79
C ALA A 184 15.35 -6.27 1.06
N GLY A 185 14.52 -5.29 0.70
CA GLY A 185 14.75 -3.88 1.01
C GLY A 185 14.81 -3.57 2.51
N VAL A 186 14.21 -4.43 3.34
CA VAL A 186 14.27 -4.33 4.81
C VAL A 186 15.69 -4.52 5.35
N ASP A 187 16.53 -5.28 4.64
CA ASP A 187 17.91 -5.58 5.04
C ASP A 187 18.91 -4.48 4.59
N ALA A 188 18.45 -3.48 3.81
CA ALA A 188 19.32 -2.41 3.33
C ALA A 188 19.66 -1.42 4.45
N THR A 189 20.91 -0.96 4.48
CA THR A 189 21.35 0.07 5.44
C THR A 189 20.60 1.37 5.16
N PRO A 190 19.93 1.99 6.17
CA PRO A 190 19.27 3.26 5.99
C PRO A 190 20.29 4.39 5.76
N GLU A 191 19.92 5.37 4.95
CA GLU A 191 20.69 6.60 4.84
C GLU A 191 20.54 7.41 6.13
N PRO A 192 21.62 8.05 6.61
CA PRO A 192 21.55 8.88 7.81
C PRO A 192 20.60 10.05 7.63
N LEU A 193 19.73 10.28 8.60
CA LEU A 193 18.88 11.46 8.62
C LEU A 193 19.70 12.72 8.93
N PRO A 194 19.41 13.87 8.32
CA PRO A 194 19.99 15.14 8.73
C PRO A 194 19.66 15.47 10.20
N ASP A 195 20.55 16.17 10.85
CA ASP A 195 20.34 16.64 12.24
C ASP A 195 19.56 17.94 12.24
N TRP A 196 18.26 17.85 12.08
CA TRP A 196 17.36 19.02 12.07
C TRP A 196 17.16 19.67 13.44
N TRP A 197 17.58 18.99 14.55
CA TRP A 197 17.32 19.44 15.91
C TRP A 197 18.60 19.60 16.76
N GLU A 198 19.78 19.72 16.11
CA GLU A 198 21.06 20.04 16.77
C GLU A 198 21.37 19.12 17.98
N ASN A 199 21.37 17.81 17.74
CA ASN A 199 21.65 16.78 18.77
C ASN A 199 20.54 16.62 19.84
N ASP A 200 19.30 16.95 19.55
CA ASP A 200 18.18 16.64 20.43
C ASP A 200 17.92 15.11 20.44
N GLU A 201 18.01 14.51 21.64
CA GLU A 201 17.87 13.06 21.84
C GLU A 201 16.44 12.61 22.19
N ARG A 202 15.45 13.53 22.21
CA ARG A 202 14.06 13.16 22.44
C ARG A 202 13.57 12.13 21.41
N ALA A 203 12.56 11.36 21.79
CA ALA A 203 11.94 10.38 20.89
C ALA A 203 11.53 11.02 19.55
N LEU A 204 11.77 10.33 18.43
CA LEU A 204 11.34 10.77 17.10
C LEU A 204 9.99 10.16 16.78
N VAL A 205 9.01 10.98 16.46
CA VAL A 205 7.72 10.57 15.91
C VAL A 205 7.69 10.90 14.42
N TYR A 206 7.50 9.89 13.59
CA TYR A 206 7.31 10.08 12.15
C TYR A 206 5.82 10.22 11.84
N VAL A 207 5.45 11.27 11.10
CA VAL A 207 4.07 11.54 10.69
C VAL A 207 3.96 11.52 9.18
N SER A 208 3.08 10.67 8.65
CA SER A 208 2.83 10.57 7.21
C SER A 208 1.40 10.12 6.92
N PHE A 209 0.67 10.90 6.13
CA PHE A 209 -0.66 10.52 5.65
C PHE A 209 -0.65 10.04 4.19
N GLY A 210 0.54 9.66 3.69
CA GLY A 210 0.73 9.11 2.36
C GLY A 210 0.63 10.14 1.23
N SER A 211 0.59 9.66 0.00
CA SER A 211 0.66 10.49 -1.20
C SER A 211 -0.71 10.93 -1.74
N VAL A 212 -1.82 10.45 -1.16
CA VAL A 212 -3.17 10.65 -1.69
C VAL A 212 -4.05 11.48 -0.76
N ALA A 213 -3.85 11.41 0.57
CA ALA A 213 -4.72 12.07 1.55
C ALA A 213 -4.91 13.58 1.30
N ALA A 214 -3.85 14.27 0.88
CA ALA A 214 -3.90 15.71 0.60
C ALA A 214 -4.82 16.09 -0.56
N THR A 215 -5.15 15.16 -1.45
CA THR A 215 -6.05 15.41 -2.60
C THR A 215 -7.53 15.43 -2.20
N PHE A 216 -7.85 14.98 -0.98
CA PHE A 216 -9.19 14.98 -0.42
C PHE A 216 -9.31 16.06 0.68
N PRO A 217 -10.19 17.06 0.55
CA PRO A 217 -10.29 18.18 1.51
C PRO A 217 -10.47 17.75 2.97
N ASP A 218 -11.31 16.74 3.22
CA ASP A 218 -11.56 16.23 4.57
C ASP A 218 -10.32 15.52 5.14
N ALA A 219 -9.62 14.76 4.33
CA ALA A 219 -8.41 14.04 4.75
C ALA A 219 -7.21 15.00 4.95
N ALA A 220 -7.17 16.12 4.24
CA ALA A 220 -6.15 17.15 4.40
C ALA A 220 -6.17 17.79 5.80
N GLN A 221 -7.29 17.73 6.54
CA GLN A 221 -7.40 18.21 7.91
C GLN A 221 -6.52 17.39 8.89
N ALA A 222 -6.06 16.21 8.50
CA ALA A 222 -5.14 15.41 9.31
C ALA A 222 -3.80 16.11 9.55
N TYR A 223 -3.32 16.94 8.62
CA TYR A 223 -2.04 17.64 8.76
C TYR A 223 -2.07 18.71 9.87
N PRO A 224 -2.97 19.72 9.87
CA PRO A 224 -3.05 20.68 10.95
C PRO A 224 -3.38 20.03 12.30
N ALA A 225 -4.27 19.03 12.33
CA ALA A 225 -4.60 18.31 13.55
C ALA A 225 -3.40 17.56 14.13
N ALA A 226 -2.55 16.96 13.28
CA ALA A 226 -1.31 16.33 13.74
C ALA A 226 -0.33 17.33 14.33
N LEU A 227 -0.16 18.52 13.74
CA LEU A 227 0.68 19.59 14.27
C LEU A 227 0.20 20.05 15.65
N GLU A 228 -1.08 20.31 15.80
CA GLU A 228 -1.69 20.67 17.08
C GLU A 228 -1.48 19.57 18.13
N ALA A 229 -1.74 18.32 17.76
CA ALA A 229 -1.62 17.17 18.65
C ALA A 229 -0.20 16.97 19.22
N VAL A 230 0.86 17.32 18.46
CA VAL A 230 2.26 17.10 18.85
C VAL A 230 2.93 18.32 19.49
N ALA A 231 2.32 19.50 19.43
CA ALA A 231 2.91 20.75 19.87
C ALA A 231 3.41 20.71 21.34
N ASP A 232 2.62 20.09 22.23
CA ASP A 232 2.89 20.00 23.67
C ASP A 232 3.43 18.62 24.11
N ILE A 233 3.89 17.79 23.16
CA ILE A 233 4.53 16.52 23.48
C ILE A 233 6.05 16.69 23.43
N PRO A 234 6.82 16.20 24.43
CA PRO A 234 8.26 16.34 24.45
C PRO A 234 8.97 15.35 23.50
N VAL A 235 8.70 15.49 22.21
CA VAL A 235 9.23 14.65 21.12
C VAL A 235 9.80 15.52 20.00
N ARG A 236 10.61 14.92 19.15
CA ARG A 236 10.91 15.45 17.80
C ARG A 236 9.92 14.88 16.83
N VAL A 237 9.44 15.66 15.90
CA VAL A 237 8.46 15.21 14.91
C VAL A 237 8.96 15.46 13.51
N LEU A 238 8.97 14.43 12.70
CA LEU A 238 9.29 14.52 11.29
C LEU A 238 8.01 14.29 10.48
N LEU A 239 7.48 15.35 9.88
CA LEU A 239 6.27 15.32 9.08
C LEU A 239 6.62 15.23 7.58
N SER A 240 6.19 14.16 6.92
CA SER A 240 6.27 14.03 5.48
C SER A 240 4.95 14.42 4.81
N LEU A 241 5.03 15.29 3.80
CA LEU A 241 3.88 15.68 2.99
C LEU A 241 3.53 14.66 1.89
N GLY A 242 4.28 13.55 1.78
CA GLY A 242 4.02 12.49 0.80
C GLY A 242 4.20 12.93 -0.65
N GLY A 243 4.99 13.98 -0.90
CA GLY A 243 5.19 14.57 -2.23
C GLY A 243 4.07 15.49 -2.69
N ASN A 244 3.18 15.88 -1.80
CA ASN A 244 2.08 16.81 -2.10
C ASN A 244 2.50 18.26 -1.87
N GLU A 245 1.92 19.17 -2.64
CA GLU A 245 2.05 20.62 -2.45
C GLU A 245 0.98 21.11 -1.46
N ILE A 246 1.30 20.99 -0.16
CA ILE A 246 0.43 21.44 0.93
C ILE A 246 1.11 22.61 1.62
N GLU A 247 0.38 23.71 1.80
CA GLU A 247 0.82 24.78 2.67
C GLU A 247 0.55 24.39 4.13
N VAL A 248 1.63 24.19 4.89
CA VAL A 248 1.58 23.90 6.33
C VAL A 248 1.90 25.18 7.09
N ARG A 249 0.99 25.61 7.96
CA ARG A 249 1.14 26.84 8.77
C ARG A 249 1.28 26.49 10.24
N ASP A 250 1.77 27.46 11.03
CA ASP A 250 1.88 27.37 12.50
C ASP A 250 2.63 26.11 12.97
N VAL A 251 3.75 25.79 12.28
CA VAL A 251 4.56 24.62 12.56
C VAL A 251 5.23 24.74 13.92
N PRO A 252 4.97 23.85 14.89
CA PRO A 252 5.63 23.87 16.20
C PRO A 252 7.15 23.69 16.09
N SER A 253 7.90 24.24 17.06
CA SER A 253 9.37 24.21 17.05
C SER A 253 9.99 22.81 17.15
N ASN A 254 9.22 21.84 17.62
CA ASN A 254 9.64 20.43 17.70
C ASN A 254 9.32 19.65 16.42
N VAL A 255 8.75 20.29 15.39
CA VAL A 255 8.37 19.65 14.12
C VAL A 255 9.28 20.13 13.00
N HIS A 256 9.83 19.20 12.24
CA HIS A 256 10.45 19.43 10.93
C HIS A 256 9.56 18.88 9.83
N VAL A 257 9.38 19.63 8.74
CA VAL A 257 8.50 19.29 7.62
C VAL A 257 9.33 19.05 6.37
N GLU A 258 9.12 17.89 5.75
CA GLU A 258 9.73 17.53 4.48
C GLU A 258 8.66 17.23 3.43
N SER A 259 8.92 17.62 2.19
CA SER A 259 8.02 17.31 1.07
C SER A 259 7.86 15.81 0.88
N TRP A 260 8.98 15.08 0.91
CA TRP A 260 9.02 13.62 0.77
C TRP A 260 10.23 13.06 1.50
N LEU A 261 10.05 11.89 2.11
CA LEU A 261 11.08 11.13 2.80
C LEU A 261 10.98 9.65 2.43
N SER A 262 12.13 8.99 2.39
CA SER A 262 12.18 7.54 2.30
C SER A 262 11.78 6.94 3.67
N GLU A 263 10.69 6.19 3.72
CA GLU A 263 10.28 5.50 4.95
C GLU A 263 11.36 4.53 5.45
N ARG A 264 12.13 3.93 4.54
CA ARG A 264 13.27 3.07 4.87
C ARG A 264 14.29 3.79 5.76
N ASP A 265 14.53 5.07 5.50
CA ASP A 265 15.56 5.83 6.21
C ASP A 265 15.04 6.39 7.54
N VAL A 266 13.75 6.71 7.60
CA VAL A 266 13.11 7.33 8.77
C VAL A 266 12.69 6.29 9.81
N LEU A 267 12.05 5.20 9.40
CA LEU A 267 11.42 4.25 10.31
C LEU A 267 12.37 3.58 11.30
N PRO A 268 13.63 3.25 10.95
CA PRO A 268 14.59 2.71 11.92
C PRO A 268 14.91 3.65 13.07
N ALA A 269 14.83 4.96 12.85
CA ALA A 269 15.07 5.99 13.87
C ALA A 269 13.80 6.38 14.64
N ALA A 270 12.61 6.02 14.14
CA ALA A 270 11.34 6.44 14.72
C ALA A 270 10.97 5.64 15.97
N SER A 271 10.52 6.35 17.00
CA SER A 271 9.94 5.77 18.21
C SER A 271 8.48 5.39 18.04
N ALA A 272 7.75 6.10 17.18
CA ALA A 272 6.39 5.79 16.77
C ALA A 272 6.10 6.38 15.39
N VAL A 273 5.13 5.81 14.70
CA VAL A 273 4.58 6.34 13.44
C VAL A 273 3.15 6.80 13.68
N VAL A 274 2.84 8.00 13.24
CA VAL A 274 1.46 8.49 13.08
C VAL A 274 1.13 8.42 11.59
N GLY A 275 0.13 7.64 11.22
CA GLY A 275 -0.21 7.46 9.83
C GLY A 275 -1.69 7.22 9.59
N HIS A 276 -2.08 7.21 8.33
CA HIS A 276 -3.47 7.00 7.92
C HIS A 276 -3.87 5.51 7.86
N GLY A 277 -2.92 4.58 7.99
CA GLY A 277 -3.19 3.13 7.87
C GLY A 277 -3.13 2.61 6.44
N GLY A 278 -2.55 3.36 5.50
CA GLY A 278 -2.26 2.83 4.17
C GLY A 278 -1.29 1.64 4.25
N ALA A 279 -1.51 0.62 3.41
CA ALA A 279 -0.79 -0.65 3.48
C ALA A 279 0.74 -0.51 3.44
N GLY A 280 1.27 0.41 2.61
CA GLY A 280 2.72 0.63 2.48
C GLY A 280 3.38 1.09 3.78
N THR A 281 2.90 2.20 4.35
CA THR A 281 3.42 2.76 5.63
C THR A 281 3.17 1.79 6.79
N THR A 282 2.01 1.11 6.80
CA THR A 282 1.71 0.10 7.82
C THR A 282 2.71 -1.04 7.77
N LEU A 283 2.95 -1.61 6.58
CA LEU A 283 3.91 -2.69 6.37
C LEU A 283 5.35 -2.26 6.69
N GLY A 284 5.75 -1.06 6.25
CA GLY A 284 7.05 -0.47 6.56
C GLY A 284 7.29 -0.35 8.07
N ALA A 285 6.33 0.21 8.80
CA ALA A 285 6.41 0.34 10.25
C ALA A 285 6.48 -1.02 10.96
N LEU A 286 5.68 -2.01 10.55
CA LEU A 286 5.73 -3.37 11.08
C LEU A 286 7.08 -4.03 10.84
N SER A 287 7.65 -3.89 9.64
CA SER A 287 8.94 -4.49 9.28
C SER A 287 10.11 -3.94 10.09
N MET A 288 10.01 -2.68 10.52
CA MET A 288 11.02 -2.01 11.36
C MET A 288 10.72 -2.10 12.86
N GLY A 289 9.66 -2.80 13.26
CA GLY A 289 9.26 -2.93 14.67
C GLY A 289 8.83 -1.59 15.27
N CYS A 290 8.31 -0.68 14.47
CA CYS A 290 7.87 0.64 14.91
C CYS A 290 6.37 0.61 15.26
N PRO A 291 5.97 0.98 16.50
CA PRO A 291 4.58 1.02 16.88
C PRO A 291 3.83 2.17 16.20
N GLN A 292 2.52 2.00 15.99
CA GLN A 292 1.74 2.88 15.14
C GLN A 292 0.56 3.52 15.88
N VAL A 293 0.31 4.79 15.58
CA VAL A 293 -0.95 5.49 15.88
C VAL A 293 -1.65 5.71 14.54
N VAL A 294 -2.75 5.01 14.30
CA VAL A 294 -3.40 4.99 13.00
C VAL A 294 -4.67 5.81 13.02
N VAL A 295 -4.72 6.84 12.17
CA VAL A 295 -5.90 7.71 11.92
C VAL A 295 -6.46 7.35 10.56
N PRO A 296 -7.41 6.42 10.46
CA PRO A 296 -7.94 6.01 9.17
C PRO A 296 -8.78 7.13 8.54
N LEU A 297 -8.55 7.40 7.25
CA LEU A 297 -9.19 8.48 6.50
C LEU A 297 -10.18 7.96 5.46
N PHE A 298 -9.83 6.88 4.72
CA PHE A 298 -10.66 6.30 3.66
C PHE A 298 -10.18 4.88 3.26
N GLY A 299 -10.94 4.20 2.39
CA GLY A 299 -10.55 2.95 1.74
C GLY A 299 -10.35 1.78 2.72
N ASP A 300 -9.24 1.07 2.58
CA ASP A 300 -8.85 -0.09 3.40
C ASP A 300 -8.26 0.28 4.77
N GLN A 301 -8.01 1.56 5.01
CA GLN A 301 -7.31 2.06 6.19
C GLN A 301 -7.98 1.70 7.52
N PRO A 302 -9.33 1.76 7.67
CA PRO A 302 -10.00 1.32 8.91
C PRO A 302 -9.72 -0.14 9.25
N SER A 303 -9.71 -1.01 8.24
CA SER A 303 -9.41 -2.43 8.43
C SER A 303 -7.95 -2.63 8.85
N ASN A 304 -7.01 -1.99 8.18
CA ASN A 304 -5.58 -2.04 8.52
C ASN A 304 -5.33 -1.53 9.94
N ALA A 305 -5.98 -0.41 10.35
CA ALA A 305 -5.89 0.14 11.69
C ALA A 305 -6.35 -0.85 12.77
N VAL A 306 -7.49 -1.49 12.56
CA VAL A 306 -8.02 -2.53 13.46
C VAL A 306 -7.04 -3.71 13.56
N ARG A 307 -6.46 -4.15 12.46
CA ARG A 307 -5.51 -5.28 12.42
C ARG A 307 -4.22 -4.95 13.20
N VAL A 308 -3.67 -3.75 13.05
CA VAL A 308 -2.52 -3.26 13.82
C VAL A 308 -2.85 -3.22 15.32
N ALA A 309 -4.01 -2.71 15.69
CA ALA A 309 -4.45 -2.63 17.09
C ALA A 309 -4.68 -4.01 17.70
N VAL A 310 -5.33 -4.94 17.00
CA VAL A 310 -5.54 -6.33 17.45
C VAL A 310 -4.21 -7.06 17.63
N ALA A 311 -3.23 -6.80 16.78
CA ALA A 311 -1.88 -7.33 16.92
C ALA A 311 -1.10 -6.71 18.11
N GLY A 312 -1.61 -5.62 18.69
CA GLY A 312 -0.99 -4.89 19.79
C GLY A 312 0.23 -4.06 19.36
N ALA A 313 0.42 -3.83 18.06
CA ALA A 313 1.53 -3.04 17.53
C ALA A 313 1.19 -1.56 17.34
N GLY A 314 0.03 -1.12 17.83
CA GLY A 314 -0.41 0.25 17.74
C GLY A 314 -1.85 0.43 18.20
N VAL A 315 -2.39 1.62 17.96
CA VAL A 315 -3.73 2.01 18.35
C VAL A 315 -4.46 2.71 17.19
N VAL A 316 -5.78 2.62 17.19
CA VAL A 316 -6.63 3.46 16.35
C VAL A 316 -6.84 4.80 17.04
N ALA A 317 -6.73 5.88 16.29
CA ALA A 317 -6.97 7.24 16.75
C ALA A 317 -7.99 7.96 15.85
N SER A 318 -8.63 8.98 16.40
CA SER A 318 -9.28 10.07 15.66
C SER A 318 -8.41 11.32 15.74
N LEU A 319 -8.71 12.33 14.95
CA LEU A 319 -8.01 13.61 15.02
C LEU A 319 -8.12 14.24 16.41
N ASP A 320 -9.29 14.11 17.06
CA ASP A 320 -9.56 14.71 18.39
C ASP A 320 -8.76 14.10 19.55
N ASN A 321 -8.36 12.81 19.44
CA ASN A 321 -7.63 12.12 20.51
C ASN A 321 -6.18 11.80 20.16
N LEU A 322 -5.67 12.32 19.04
CA LEU A 322 -4.38 11.97 18.48
C LEU A 322 -3.22 12.16 19.46
N GLY A 323 -3.17 13.30 20.15
CA GLY A 323 -2.11 13.58 21.12
C GLY A 323 -2.10 12.60 22.31
N GLU A 324 -3.28 12.21 22.82
CA GLU A 324 -3.41 11.18 23.86
C GLU A 324 -2.86 9.84 23.38
N ARG A 325 -3.22 9.44 22.14
CA ARG A 325 -2.81 8.16 21.57
C ARG A 325 -1.33 8.10 21.26
N ILE A 326 -0.70 9.22 20.87
CA ILE A 326 0.76 9.32 20.70
C ILE A 326 1.46 9.09 22.03
N ARG A 327 1.03 9.78 23.11
CA ARG A 327 1.60 9.56 24.44
C ARG A 327 1.46 8.12 24.90
N LEU A 328 0.27 7.53 24.75
CA LEU A 328 0.00 6.14 25.11
C LEU A 328 0.99 5.17 24.45
N VAL A 329 1.20 5.31 23.13
CA VAL A 329 2.08 4.41 22.38
C VAL A 329 3.56 4.61 22.75
N LEU A 330 3.96 5.83 23.10
CA LEU A 330 5.34 6.13 23.53
C LEU A 330 5.63 5.67 24.95
N GLU A 331 4.66 5.73 25.86
CA GLU A 331 4.82 5.43 27.29
C GLU A 331 4.62 3.93 27.61
N ASP A 332 3.80 3.22 26.84
CA ASP A 332 3.52 1.80 27.04
C ASP A 332 4.44 0.93 26.18
N GLU A 333 5.50 0.40 26.79
CA GLU A 333 6.49 -0.44 26.12
C GLU A 333 5.91 -1.69 25.43
N ARG A 334 4.70 -2.11 25.77
CA ARG A 334 4.04 -3.27 25.13
C ARG A 334 3.84 -3.08 23.63
N TYR A 335 3.56 -1.84 23.19
CA TYR A 335 3.40 -1.58 21.75
C TYR A 335 4.72 -1.77 20.99
N ARG A 336 5.82 -1.28 21.57
CA ARG A 336 7.16 -1.49 20.97
C ARG A 336 7.54 -2.96 20.96
N ALA A 337 7.31 -3.66 22.07
CA ALA A 337 7.63 -5.09 22.17
C ALA A 337 6.84 -5.93 21.14
N ASN A 338 5.54 -5.67 21.01
CA ASN A 338 4.71 -6.35 20.02
C ASN A 338 5.11 -6.03 18.57
N ALA A 339 5.39 -4.74 18.27
CA ALA A 339 5.86 -4.34 16.94
C ALA A 339 7.20 -5.00 16.59
N SER A 340 8.13 -5.07 17.55
CA SER A 340 9.40 -5.77 17.38
C SER A 340 9.22 -7.28 17.13
N ALA A 341 8.31 -7.92 17.86
CA ALA A 341 8.00 -9.34 17.64
C ALA A 341 7.43 -9.61 16.24
N LEU A 342 6.61 -8.68 15.71
CA LEU A 342 6.12 -8.77 14.32
C LEU A 342 7.23 -8.57 13.30
N ALA A 343 8.16 -7.66 13.55
CA ALA A 343 9.33 -7.48 12.69
C ALA A 343 10.21 -8.76 12.68
N ASP A 344 10.37 -9.42 13.83
CA ASP A 344 11.09 -10.70 13.91
C ASP A 344 10.37 -11.82 13.15
N GLU A 345 9.03 -11.88 13.24
CA GLU A 345 8.21 -12.79 12.43
C GLU A 345 8.46 -12.54 10.94
N MET A 346 8.37 -11.27 10.49
CA MET A 346 8.57 -10.91 9.08
C MET A 346 9.99 -11.25 8.60
N ARG A 347 11.02 -11.03 9.42
CA ARG A 347 12.40 -11.41 9.11
C ARG A 347 12.59 -12.92 8.97
N SER A 348 11.76 -13.73 9.62
CA SER A 348 11.81 -15.19 9.51
C SER A 348 11.26 -15.75 8.19
N TYR A 349 10.52 -14.94 7.43
CA TYR A 349 9.98 -15.35 6.14
C TYR A 349 11.08 -15.46 5.07
N PRO A 350 10.92 -16.35 4.08
CA PRO A 350 11.83 -16.42 2.95
C PRO A 350 11.85 -15.06 2.20
N PRO A 351 13.01 -14.65 1.69
CA PRO A 351 13.06 -13.45 0.86
C PRO A 351 12.25 -13.63 -0.42
N VAL A 352 11.74 -12.55 -0.98
CA VAL A 352 11.00 -12.57 -2.26
C VAL A 352 11.81 -13.23 -3.39
N ASP A 353 13.15 -13.14 -3.35
CA ASP A 353 14.06 -13.79 -4.29
C ASP A 353 13.87 -15.32 -4.36
N ASP A 354 13.45 -15.96 -3.27
CA ASP A 354 13.22 -17.41 -3.22
C ASP A 354 11.96 -17.84 -3.99
N PHE A 355 11.02 -16.93 -4.20
CA PHE A 355 9.89 -17.20 -5.10
C PHE A 355 10.40 -17.51 -6.51
N PHE A 356 11.31 -16.69 -7.03
CA PHE A 356 11.87 -16.85 -8.36
C PHE A 356 12.95 -17.92 -8.46
N ALA A 357 13.53 -18.38 -7.35
CA ALA A 357 14.50 -19.49 -7.35
C ALA A 357 13.86 -20.85 -7.69
N ARG A 358 12.53 -20.93 -7.69
CA ARG A 358 11.77 -22.17 -8.03
C ARG A 358 11.52 -22.32 -9.53
N TYR A 359 11.82 -21.31 -10.30
CA TYR A 359 11.70 -21.23 -11.74
C TYR A 359 13.07 -21.09 -12.41
#